data_352899451c74d8e33186d63d5626ea5d
#
_entry.id   352899451c74d8e33186d63d5626ea5d
#
_cell.length_a   1.000
_cell.length_b   1.000
_cell.length_c   1.000
_cell.angle_alpha   90.00
_cell.angle_beta   90.00
_cell.angle_gamma   90.00
#
_symmetry.space_group_name_H-M   'P 1'
#
loop_
_entity.id
_entity.type
_entity.pdbx_description
1 polymer ?
#
loop_
_entity_poly.entity_id
_entity_poly.type
_entity_poly.pdbx_seq_one_letter_code
_entity_poly.pdbx_strand_id
1 'polypeptide(L)'
;PISVLGKMFRYLAEQTKTPICCHLDHGFSYRECKEGIDNGFTSVMYDGSKKPLKENIKTSYKISTLAHKYNISVEGEIGEVGYFKGQNSKGTDINEAKEYSSKSKVDAMAISVGNTHLQTSKIAKINYKKILNIQKITRLPLVLHGSSGISYIMRNKIARSTKVAKFNIGTELRMIACKSLRKSYNNNIKNFDKISIIKPSIKELKKETIKVIKNIGPKK
;
A
#
# COMPACT_ATOMS: atom_id res chain seq x y z
N PRO A 1 10.16 15.10 4.60
CA PRO A 1 9.76 14.88 5.99
C PRO A 1 8.28 14.49 6.07
N ILE A 2 7.91 13.59 6.97
CA ILE A 2 6.54 13.12 7.21
C ILE A 2 5.60 14.31 7.47
N SER A 3 6.05 15.26 8.29
CA SER A 3 5.29 16.45 8.65
C SER A 3 4.91 17.35 7.47
N VAL A 4 5.77 17.47 6.47
CA VAL A 4 5.50 18.27 5.26
C VAL A 4 4.54 17.53 4.34
N LEU A 5 4.82 16.25 4.08
CA LEU A 5 4.01 15.44 3.17
C LEU A 5 2.59 15.24 3.68
N GLY A 6 2.41 14.99 4.98
CA GLY A 6 1.10 14.81 5.58
C GLY A 6 0.20 16.03 5.39
N LYS A 7 0.70 17.22 5.72
CA LYS A 7 -0.04 18.48 5.53
C LYS A 7 -0.37 18.75 4.05
N MET A 8 0.59 18.51 3.15
CA MET A 8 0.40 18.69 1.72
C MET A 8 -0.65 17.72 1.16
N PHE A 9 -0.56 16.43 1.47
CA PHE A 9 -1.51 15.43 1.00
C PHE A 9 -2.91 15.66 1.57
N ARG A 10 -3.00 16.04 2.84
CA ARG A 10 -4.27 16.39 3.46
C ARG A 10 -4.92 17.56 2.76
N TYR A 11 -4.19 18.65 2.54
CA TYR A 11 -4.69 19.80 1.79
C TYR A 11 -5.20 19.41 0.40
N LEU A 12 -4.41 18.64 -0.37
CA LEU A 12 -4.82 18.19 -1.71
C LEU A 12 -6.06 17.29 -1.68
N ALA A 13 -6.17 16.41 -0.69
CA ALA A 13 -7.32 15.53 -0.54
C ALA A 13 -8.62 16.31 -0.26
N GLU A 14 -8.53 17.38 0.52
CA GLU A 14 -9.67 18.24 0.87
C GLU A 14 -10.15 19.13 -0.30
N GLN A 15 -9.32 19.32 -1.34
CA GLN A 15 -9.72 20.06 -2.55
C GLN A 15 -10.60 19.25 -3.51
N THR A 16 -10.92 18.01 -3.22
CA THR A 16 -11.75 17.15 -4.09
C THR A 16 -12.97 16.60 -3.36
N LYS A 17 -14.05 16.38 -4.10
CA LYS A 17 -15.25 15.70 -3.61
C LYS A 17 -15.07 14.18 -3.50
N THR A 18 -14.03 13.63 -4.14
CA THR A 18 -13.73 12.19 -4.08
C THR A 18 -13.08 11.89 -2.73
N PRO A 19 -13.58 10.91 -1.97
CA PRO A 19 -12.92 10.50 -0.73
C PRO A 19 -11.50 9.99 -1.01
N ILE A 20 -10.50 10.65 -0.40
CA ILE A 20 -9.09 10.29 -0.52
C ILE A 20 -8.52 10.07 0.88
N CYS A 21 -7.97 8.88 1.11
CA CYS A 21 -7.22 8.57 2.32
C CYS A 21 -5.77 9.03 2.17
N CYS A 22 -5.30 9.86 3.10
CA CYS A 22 -3.89 10.21 3.21
C CYS A 22 -3.22 9.21 4.12
N HIS A 23 -2.49 8.26 3.54
CA HIS A 23 -1.92 7.12 4.25
C HIS A 23 -0.40 7.24 4.38
N LEU A 24 0.10 7.13 5.62
CA LEU A 24 1.53 6.92 5.87
C LEU A 24 1.86 5.44 5.63
N ASP A 25 2.57 5.16 4.54
CA ASP A 25 2.97 3.82 4.11
C ASP A 25 4.33 3.45 4.73
N HIS A 26 4.40 2.32 5.46
CA HIS A 26 5.59 1.80 6.14
C HIS A 26 6.27 2.76 7.15
N GLY A 27 5.59 3.09 8.24
CA GLY A 27 6.24 3.61 9.44
C GLY A 27 6.90 2.46 10.23
N PHE A 28 8.20 2.55 10.50
CA PHE A 28 8.97 1.49 11.15
C PHE A 28 9.10 1.67 12.67
N SER A 29 8.53 2.75 13.21
CA SER A 29 8.57 3.05 14.63
C SER A 29 7.29 3.73 15.11
N TYR A 30 7.05 3.62 16.42
CA TYR A 30 5.98 4.38 17.09
C TYR A 30 6.11 5.90 16.82
N ARG A 31 7.35 6.43 16.81
CA ARG A 31 7.64 7.84 16.57
C ARG A 31 7.19 8.29 15.20
N GLU A 32 7.52 7.53 14.14
CA GLU A 32 7.13 7.86 12.77
C GLU A 32 5.60 7.81 12.59
N CYS A 33 4.93 6.78 13.13
CA CYS A 33 3.47 6.70 13.08
C CYS A 33 2.83 7.87 13.86
N LYS A 34 3.37 8.22 15.04
CA LYS A 34 2.90 9.38 15.80
C LYS A 34 3.10 10.68 15.03
N GLU A 35 4.27 10.87 14.38
CA GLU A 35 4.53 12.04 13.52
C GLU A 35 3.51 12.13 12.38
N GLY A 36 3.14 10.97 11.77
CA GLY A 36 2.08 10.92 10.76
C GLY A 36 0.72 11.35 11.31
N ILE A 37 0.33 10.81 12.47
CA ILE A 37 -0.93 11.16 13.17
C ILE A 37 -0.98 12.67 13.44
N ASP A 38 0.10 13.24 13.96
CA ASP A 38 0.17 14.67 14.35
C ASP A 38 0.17 15.62 13.15
N ASN A 39 0.47 15.13 11.93
CA ASN A 39 0.72 15.99 10.76
C ASN A 39 -0.23 15.76 9.57
N GLY A 40 -1.43 15.24 9.80
CA GLY A 40 -2.52 15.30 8.83
C GLY A 40 -2.76 14.02 8.03
N PHE A 41 -2.02 12.93 8.29
CA PHE A 41 -2.37 11.64 7.74
C PHE A 41 -3.69 11.14 8.35
N THR A 42 -4.59 10.61 7.51
CA THR A 42 -5.88 10.05 7.93
C THR A 42 -5.81 8.56 8.19
N SER A 43 -4.69 7.96 7.87
CA SER A 43 -4.36 6.56 8.14
C SER A 43 -2.84 6.42 8.26
N VAL A 44 -2.38 5.55 9.13
CA VAL A 44 -0.96 5.25 9.29
C VAL A 44 -0.74 3.74 9.27
N MET A 45 0.39 3.31 8.71
CA MET A 45 0.82 1.92 8.78
C MET A 45 2.03 1.78 9.69
N TYR A 46 1.99 0.79 10.58
CA TYR A 46 3.15 0.32 11.30
C TYR A 46 3.65 -1.00 10.70
N ASP A 47 4.86 -0.98 10.19
CA ASP A 47 5.54 -2.16 9.66
C ASP A 47 6.47 -2.77 10.74
N GLY A 48 5.89 -3.67 11.53
CA GLY A 48 6.61 -4.48 12.50
C GLY A 48 6.93 -5.90 12.01
N SER A 49 6.82 -6.17 10.69
CA SER A 49 6.95 -7.51 10.12
C SER A 49 8.29 -8.20 10.39
N LYS A 50 9.35 -7.41 10.59
CA LYS A 50 10.71 -7.90 10.95
C LYS A 50 10.92 -8.08 12.46
N LYS A 51 9.93 -7.68 13.27
CA LYS A 51 10.02 -7.80 14.73
C LYS A 51 9.42 -9.13 15.21
N PRO A 52 9.82 -9.61 16.39
CA PRO A 52 9.11 -10.72 17.03
C PRO A 52 7.61 -10.41 17.16
N LEU A 53 6.75 -11.40 16.95
CA LEU A 53 5.29 -11.24 16.95
C LEU A 53 4.76 -10.46 18.15
N LYS A 54 5.25 -10.78 19.36
CA LYS A 54 4.84 -10.11 20.60
C LYS A 54 5.16 -8.60 20.59
N GLU A 55 6.32 -8.23 20.07
CA GLU A 55 6.76 -6.83 19.96
C GLU A 55 5.94 -6.08 18.89
N ASN A 56 5.70 -6.73 17.73
CA ASN A 56 4.85 -6.20 16.68
C ASN A 56 3.44 -5.92 17.23
N ILE A 57 2.81 -6.90 17.88
CA ILE A 57 1.47 -6.74 18.50
C ILE A 57 1.48 -5.58 19.51
N LYS A 58 2.45 -5.54 20.42
CA LYS A 58 2.55 -4.51 21.47
C LYS A 58 2.64 -3.10 20.87
N THR A 59 3.48 -2.93 19.85
CA THR A 59 3.69 -1.62 19.22
C THR A 59 2.48 -1.21 18.37
N SER A 60 1.92 -2.13 17.59
CA SER A 60 0.68 -1.92 16.84
C SER A 60 -0.48 -1.50 17.75
N TYR A 61 -0.66 -2.20 18.88
CA TYR A 61 -1.68 -1.86 19.87
C TYR A 61 -1.53 -0.43 20.41
N LYS A 62 -0.29 0.00 20.74
CA LYS A 62 -0.02 1.36 21.23
C LYS A 62 -0.35 2.41 20.17
N ILE A 63 0.04 2.16 18.91
CA ILE A 63 -0.22 3.05 17.80
C ILE A 63 -1.73 3.14 17.54
N SER A 64 -2.44 2.01 17.49
CA SER A 64 -3.89 1.96 17.29
C SER A 64 -4.63 2.70 18.41
N THR A 65 -4.21 2.49 19.66
CA THR A 65 -4.82 3.20 20.80
C THR A 65 -4.63 4.72 20.72
N LEU A 66 -3.50 5.20 20.18
CA LEU A 66 -3.27 6.62 19.94
C LEU A 66 -4.09 7.13 18.75
N ALA A 67 -4.00 6.46 17.61
CA ALA A 67 -4.62 6.87 16.34
C ALA A 67 -6.17 6.94 16.46
N HIS A 68 -6.78 5.97 17.13
CA HIS A 68 -8.24 5.92 17.30
C HIS A 68 -8.79 7.10 18.10
N LYS A 69 -8.00 7.74 18.99
CA LYS A 69 -8.42 8.98 19.69
C LYS A 69 -8.65 10.14 18.70
N TYR A 70 -8.04 10.09 17.53
CA TYR A 70 -8.14 11.11 16.48
C TYR A 70 -8.92 10.63 15.26
N ASN A 71 -9.66 9.51 15.36
CA ASN A 71 -10.38 8.87 14.23
C ASN A 71 -9.45 8.54 13.04
N ILE A 72 -8.21 8.17 13.31
CA ILE A 72 -7.23 7.77 12.32
C ILE A 72 -7.12 6.26 12.31
N SER A 73 -7.27 5.63 11.12
CA SER A 73 -7.14 4.19 10.96
C SER A 73 -5.68 3.73 10.96
N VAL A 74 -5.48 2.50 11.43
CA VAL A 74 -4.15 1.89 11.50
C VAL A 74 -4.11 0.61 10.68
N GLU A 75 -3.12 0.53 9.81
CA GLU A 75 -2.71 -0.69 9.12
C GLU A 75 -1.51 -1.29 9.85
N GLY A 76 -1.47 -2.61 9.95
CA GLY A 76 -0.29 -3.30 10.45
C GLY A 76 0.10 -4.44 9.53
N GLU A 77 1.36 -4.89 9.57
CA GLU A 77 1.87 -5.96 8.71
C GLU A 77 2.27 -7.20 9.51
N ILE A 78 1.88 -8.36 9.00
CA ILE A 78 2.25 -9.67 9.53
C ILE A 78 2.78 -10.58 8.42
N GLY A 79 4.01 -11.10 8.60
CA GLY A 79 4.76 -11.75 7.53
C GLY A 79 5.40 -10.72 6.60
N GLU A 80 6.70 -10.79 6.45
CA GLU A 80 7.47 -9.82 5.67
C GLU A 80 7.17 -9.93 4.17
N VAL A 81 6.81 -8.81 3.55
CA VAL A 81 6.75 -8.71 2.08
C VAL A 81 8.15 -8.40 1.55
N GLY A 82 8.75 -9.36 0.83
CA GLY A 82 10.10 -9.21 0.29
C GLY A 82 10.20 -8.23 -0.88
N TYR A 83 11.44 -7.96 -1.29
CA TYR A 83 11.75 -7.12 -2.45
C TYR A 83 12.16 -7.97 -3.65
N PHE A 84 11.78 -7.55 -4.86
CA PHE A 84 12.19 -8.21 -6.10
C PHE A 84 13.73 -8.21 -6.22
N LYS A 85 14.33 -9.38 -6.43
CA LYS A 85 15.78 -9.63 -6.38
C LYS A 85 16.41 -9.48 -4.98
N GLY A 86 15.61 -9.42 -3.92
CA GLY A 86 16.07 -9.46 -2.53
C GLY A 86 15.93 -10.86 -1.91
N GLN A 87 16.11 -10.93 -0.59
CA GLN A 87 15.89 -12.16 0.17
C GLN A 87 14.45 -12.66 0.05
N ASN A 88 14.26 -13.97 0.06
CA ASN A 88 12.94 -14.59 0.04
C ASN A 88 12.13 -14.13 1.26
N SER A 89 10.94 -13.66 1.01
CA SER A 89 9.98 -13.24 2.03
C SER A 89 9.54 -14.46 2.86
N LYS A 90 9.56 -14.31 4.18
CA LYS A 90 8.86 -15.22 5.07
C LYS A 90 7.36 -14.88 4.99
N GLY A 91 6.62 -15.67 4.23
CA GLY A 91 5.18 -15.45 4.06
C GLY A 91 4.43 -15.47 5.41
N THR A 92 3.25 -14.84 5.45
CA THR A 92 2.40 -14.77 6.64
C THR A 92 2.06 -16.16 7.18
N ASP A 93 2.35 -16.43 8.44
CA ASP A 93 1.84 -17.61 9.15
C ASP A 93 0.40 -17.38 9.59
N ILE A 94 -0.45 -18.41 9.47
CA ILE A 94 -1.90 -18.29 9.73
C ILE A 94 -2.18 -18.13 11.23
N ASN A 95 -1.43 -18.81 12.10
CA ASN A 95 -1.62 -18.73 13.54
C ASN A 95 -1.12 -17.38 14.07
N GLU A 96 0.03 -16.92 13.58
CA GLU A 96 0.54 -15.58 13.89
C GLU A 96 -0.46 -14.49 13.43
N ALA A 97 -1.04 -14.62 12.23
CA ALA A 97 -2.06 -13.69 11.73
C ALA A 97 -3.33 -13.69 12.60
N LYS A 98 -3.76 -14.86 13.11
CA LYS A 98 -4.88 -14.96 14.05
C LYS A 98 -4.59 -14.23 15.35
N GLU A 99 -3.43 -14.46 15.94
CA GLU A 99 -3.02 -13.82 17.18
C GLU A 99 -2.88 -12.30 17.01
N TYR A 100 -2.19 -11.89 15.94
CA TYR A 100 -1.98 -10.49 15.61
C TYR A 100 -3.31 -9.74 15.43
N SER A 101 -4.20 -10.27 14.59
CA SER A 101 -5.49 -9.63 14.32
C SER A 101 -6.39 -9.48 15.53
N SER A 102 -6.27 -10.37 16.53
CA SER A 102 -7.07 -10.33 17.75
C SER A 102 -6.52 -9.37 18.81
N LYS A 103 -5.20 -9.10 18.81
CA LYS A 103 -4.52 -8.38 19.90
C LYS A 103 -3.97 -7.00 19.51
N SER A 104 -3.71 -6.73 18.23
CA SER A 104 -3.04 -5.50 17.77
C SER A 104 -3.95 -4.26 17.71
N LYS A 105 -5.26 -4.45 17.63
CA LYS A 105 -6.27 -3.38 17.42
C LYS A 105 -6.11 -2.60 16.10
N VAL A 106 -5.39 -3.12 15.12
CA VAL A 106 -5.31 -2.49 13.80
C VAL A 106 -6.64 -2.60 13.05
N ASP A 107 -6.88 -1.70 12.10
CA ASP A 107 -8.11 -1.65 11.30
C ASP A 107 -7.98 -2.41 9.98
N ALA A 108 -6.74 -2.66 9.54
CA ALA A 108 -6.44 -3.45 8.35
C ALA A 108 -5.12 -4.21 8.54
N MET A 109 -4.99 -5.35 7.87
CA MET A 109 -3.84 -6.24 8.03
C MET A 109 -3.18 -6.54 6.67
N ALA A 110 -1.95 -6.05 6.49
CA ALA A 110 -1.11 -6.39 5.35
C ALA A 110 -0.52 -7.78 5.52
N ILE A 111 -0.57 -8.57 4.44
CA ILE A 111 -0.16 -9.97 4.40
C ILE A 111 0.83 -10.27 3.29
N SER A 112 1.72 -11.22 3.53
CA SER A 112 2.67 -11.75 2.56
C SER A 112 2.24 -13.14 2.09
N VAL A 113 1.83 -13.21 0.82
CA VAL A 113 1.28 -14.41 0.18
C VAL A 113 1.88 -14.69 -1.20
N GLY A 114 3.12 -14.27 -1.41
CA GLY A 114 3.83 -14.35 -2.69
C GLY A 114 3.85 -13.04 -3.48
N ASN A 115 3.32 -11.98 -2.89
CA ASN A 115 3.49 -10.61 -3.36
C ASN A 115 4.89 -10.08 -3.02
N THR A 116 5.42 -9.18 -3.85
CA THR A 116 6.81 -8.70 -3.72
C THR A 116 6.89 -7.23 -4.12
N HIS A 117 7.60 -6.43 -3.31
CA HIS A 117 7.85 -5.03 -3.61
C HIS A 117 8.73 -4.85 -4.88
N LEU A 118 8.59 -3.71 -5.53
CA LEU A 118 9.39 -3.27 -6.68
C LEU A 118 9.41 -4.24 -7.88
N GLN A 119 8.44 -5.14 -7.98
CA GLN A 119 8.34 -6.08 -9.09
C GLN A 119 7.91 -5.35 -10.36
N THR A 120 8.77 -5.40 -11.39
CA THR A 120 8.58 -4.68 -12.66
C THR A 120 7.81 -5.47 -13.71
N SER A 121 7.57 -6.75 -13.46
CA SER A 121 6.84 -7.66 -14.35
C SER A 121 5.67 -8.34 -13.61
N LYS A 122 4.66 -8.80 -14.35
CA LYS A 122 3.44 -9.43 -13.79
C LYS A 122 3.65 -10.93 -13.50
N ILE A 123 4.67 -11.27 -12.70
CA ILE A 123 5.10 -12.65 -12.43
C ILE A 123 4.89 -13.09 -10.97
N ALA A 124 4.26 -12.29 -10.13
CA ALA A 124 3.99 -12.66 -8.75
C ALA A 124 3.12 -13.92 -8.67
N LYS A 125 3.62 -14.95 -8.00
CA LYS A 125 2.91 -16.21 -7.77
C LYS A 125 2.12 -16.13 -6.47
N ILE A 126 0.93 -15.54 -6.53
CA ILE A 126 0.08 -15.35 -5.35
C ILE A 126 -0.52 -16.67 -4.89
N ASN A 127 -0.31 -17.00 -3.61
CA ASN A 127 -0.98 -18.12 -2.96
C ASN A 127 -2.42 -17.73 -2.58
N TYR A 128 -3.32 -17.86 -3.54
CA TYR A 128 -4.74 -17.52 -3.38
C TYR A 128 -5.41 -18.32 -2.26
N LYS A 129 -5.08 -19.62 -2.12
CA LYS A 129 -5.61 -20.48 -1.05
C LYS A 129 -5.22 -19.95 0.33
N LYS A 130 -4.00 -19.41 0.47
CA LYS A 130 -3.53 -18.79 1.72
C LYS A 130 -4.34 -17.54 2.07
N ILE A 131 -4.69 -16.69 1.09
CA ILE A 131 -5.59 -15.55 1.31
C ILE A 131 -6.92 -16.02 1.86
N LEU A 132 -7.54 -17.07 1.25
CA LEU A 132 -8.80 -17.63 1.71
C LEU A 132 -8.74 -18.20 3.13
N ASN A 133 -7.61 -18.81 3.50
CA ASN A 133 -7.42 -19.32 4.85
C ASN A 133 -7.25 -18.19 5.88
N ILE A 134 -6.48 -17.16 5.56
CA ILE A 134 -6.28 -16.00 6.44
C ILE A 134 -7.61 -15.25 6.65
N GLN A 135 -8.39 -15.02 5.61
CA GLN A 135 -9.68 -14.30 5.76
C GLN A 135 -10.72 -15.05 6.60
N LYS A 136 -10.57 -16.37 6.81
CA LYS A 136 -11.46 -17.15 7.69
C LYS A 136 -11.16 -16.92 9.18
N ILE A 137 -9.92 -16.61 9.51
CA ILE A 137 -9.47 -16.50 10.91
C ILE A 137 -9.47 -15.05 11.43
N THR A 138 -9.78 -14.06 10.58
CA THR A 138 -9.85 -12.65 10.98
C THR A 138 -11.05 -11.95 10.36
N ARG A 139 -11.56 -10.93 11.07
CA ARG A 139 -12.58 -10.01 10.54
C ARG A 139 -11.97 -8.80 9.84
N LEU A 140 -10.66 -8.57 10.01
CA LEU A 140 -9.98 -7.41 9.43
C LEU A 140 -9.99 -7.46 7.90
N PRO A 141 -10.16 -6.32 7.24
CA PRO A 141 -9.81 -6.16 5.82
C PRO A 141 -8.34 -6.51 5.60
N LEU A 142 -8.05 -7.19 4.51
CA LEU A 142 -6.69 -7.57 4.14
C LEU A 142 -6.08 -6.56 3.16
N VAL A 143 -4.77 -6.41 3.22
CA VAL A 143 -4.00 -5.53 2.34
C VAL A 143 -2.93 -6.33 1.61
N LEU A 144 -2.72 -6.03 0.33
CA LEU A 144 -1.63 -6.59 -0.48
C LEU A 144 -0.67 -5.49 -0.93
N HIS A 145 0.54 -5.51 -0.36
CA HIS A 145 1.67 -4.73 -0.83
C HIS A 145 2.28 -5.35 -2.09
N GLY A 146 3.11 -4.60 -2.82
CA GLY A 146 3.77 -5.10 -4.03
C GLY A 146 2.84 -5.54 -5.16
N SER A 147 1.61 -5.04 -5.18
CA SER A 147 0.56 -5.50 -6.10
C SER A 147 0.81 -5.15 -7.57
N SER A 148 1.81 -4.32 -7.89
CA SER A 148 2.26 -4.08 -9.26
C SER A 148 2.73 -5.36 -9.97
N GLY A 149 3.26 -6.33 -9.24
CA GLY A 149 3.70 -7.62 -9.79
C GLY A 149 2.58 -8.63 -10.03
N ILE A 150 1.37 -8.38 -9.53
CA ILE A 150 0.23 -9.28 -9.67
C ILE A 150 -0.47 -9.04 -11.01
N SER A 151 -0.81 -10.10 -11.74
CA SER A 151 -1.51 -9.98 -13.02
C SER A 151 -2.90 -9.33 -12.85
N TYR A 152 -3.38 -8.65 -13.89
CA TYR A 152 -4.71 -7.99 -13.89
C TYR A 152 -5.84 -8.98 -13.55
N ILE A 153 -5.79 -10.19 -14.11
CA ILE A 153 -6.78 -11.25 -13.87
C ILE A 153 -6.77 -11.65 -12.40
N MET A 154 -5.59 -11.90 -11.82
CA MET A 154 -5.48 -12.29 -10.44
C MET A 154 -5.87 -11.16 -9.47
N ARG A 155 -5.49 -9.90 -9.74
CA ARG A 155 -5.92 -8.75 -8.93
C ARG A 155 -7.45 -8.60 -8.93
N ASN A 156 -8.07 -8.70 -10.12
CA ASN A 156 -9.52 -8.64 -10.25
C ASN A 156 -10.20 -9.78 -9.48
N LYS A 157 -9.71 -11.03 -9.62
CA LYS A 157 -10.21 -12.18 -8.88
C LYS A 157 -10.13 -11.94 -7.37
N ILE A 158 -8.97 -11.51 -6.86
CA ILE A 158 -8.76 -11.23 -5.43
C ILE A 158 -9.73 -10.14 -4.96
N ALA A 159 -9.80 -9.01 -5.67
CA ALA A 159 -10.67 -7.88 -5.31
C ALA A 159 -12.16 -8.24 -5.28
N ARG A 160 -12.60 -9.24 -6.07
CA ARG A 160 -14.03 -9.62 -6.17
C ARG A 160 -14.44 -10.75 -5.25
N SER A 161 -13.52 -11.58 -4.80
CA SER A 161 -13.84 -12.83 -4.12
C SER A 161 -13.09 -13.07 -2.82
N THR A 162 -12.45 -12.01 -2.28
CA THR A 162 -11.76 -12.10 -0.98
C THR A 162 -12.00 -10.82 -0.14
N LYS A 163 -11.55 -10.83 1.11
CA LYS A 163 -11.55 -9.66 2.00
C LYS A 163 -10.36 -8.70 1.76
N VAL A 164 -9.63 -8.84 0.66
CA VAL A 164 -8.58 -7.89 0.29
C VAL A 164 -9.25 -6.59 -0.16
N ALA A 165 -9.13 -5.56 0.66
CA ALA A 165 -9.76 -4.26 0.48
C ALA A 165 -8.79 -3.18 -0.04
N LYS A 166 -7.47 -3.41 0.07
CA LYS A 166 -6.44 -2.44 -0.35
C LYS A 166 -5.33 -3.14 -1.13
N PHE A 167 -4.89 -2.51 -2.23
CA PHE A 167 -3.75 -2.94 -3.06
C PHE A 167 -2.76 -1.79 -3.19
N ASN A 168 -1.51 -1.99 -2.74
CA ASN A 168 -0.45 -1.02 -2.93
C ASN A 168 0.17 -1.16 -4.33
N ILE A 169 -0.13 -0.22 -5.23
CA ILE A 169 0.30 -0.22 -6.63
C ILE A 169 1.11 1.05 -6.91
N GLY A 170 2.42 0.95 -6.87
CA GLY A 170 3.32 2.07 -7.10
C GLY A 170 4.27 1.83 -8.28
N THR A 171 4.93 0.68 -8.35
CA THR A 171 5.96 0.39 -9.35
C THR A 171 5.43 0.47 -10.78
N GLU A 172 4.28 -0.11 -11.05
CA GLU A 172 3.60 -0.08 -12.35
C GLU A 172 3.33 1.36 -12.80
N LEU A 173 2.80 2.21 -11.93
CA LEU A 173 2.49 3.59 -12.23
C LEU A 173 3.77 4.43 -12.43
N ARG A 174 4.79 4.22 -11.57
CA ARG A 174 6.11 4.87 -11.73
C ARG A 174 6.79 4.50 -13.05
N MET A 175 6.70 3.23 -13.46
CA MET A 175 7.27 2.78 -14.74
C MET A 175 6.62 3.48 -15.94
N ILE A 176 5.30 3.65 -15.94
CA ILE A 176 4.57 4.37 -17.00
C ILE A 176 4.98 5.84 -17.01
N ALA A 177 4.99 6.50 -15.86
CA ALA A 177 5.42 7.89 -15.75
C ALA A 177 6.86 8.09 -16.26
N CYS A 178 7.81 7.25 -15.82
CA CYS A 178 9.20 7.32 -16.24
C CYS A 178 9.39 7.03 -17.74
N LYS A 179 8.66 6.05 -18.30
CA LYS A 179 8.71 5.75 -19.74
C LYS A 179 8.23 6.95 -20.58
N SER A 180 7.13 7.56 -20.16
CA SER A 180 6.58 8.73 -20.85
C SER A 180 7.50 9.95 -20.73
N LEU A 181 8.10 10.16 -19.55
CA LEU A 181 9.06 11.23 -19.30
C LEU A 181 10.30 11.10 -20.21
N ARG A 182 10.89 9.89 -20.29
CA ARG A 182 12.04 9.62 -21.19
C ARG A 182 11.68 9.88 -22.64
N LYS A 183 10.50 9.43 -23.08
CA LYS A 183 10.04 9.71 -24.45
C LYS A 183 9.90 11.22 -24.70
N SER A 184 9.32 11.96 -23.77
CA SER A 184 9.14 13.41 -23.89
C SER A 184 10.47 14.14 -23.97
N TYR A 185 11.43 13.76 -23.12
CA TYR A 185 12.79 14.31 -23.13
C TYR A 185 13.52 14.02 -24.44
N ASN A 186 13.51 12.77 -24.89
CA ASN A 186 14.22 12.36 -26.10
C ASN A 186 13.65 12.97 -27.39
N ASN A 187 12.35 13.28 -27.41
CA ASN A 187 11.70 13.93 -28.55
C ASN A 187 12.15 15.38 -28.75
N ASN A 188 12.66 16.01 -27.70
CA ASN A 188 13.17 17.39 -27.78
C ASN A 188 14.26 17.64 -26.73
N ILE A 189 15.46 17.19 -27.01
CA ILE A 189 16.62 17.27 -26.10
C ILE A 189 16.98 18.71 -25.75
N LYS A 190 16.73 19.68 -26.65
CA LYS A 190 17.04 21.09 -26.43
C LYS A 190 15.99 21.79 -25.55
N ASN A 191 14.87 21.12 -25.25
CA ASN A 191 13.85 21.70 -24.40
C ASN A 191 14.29 21.69 -22.93
N PHE A 192 14.39 22.84 -22.32
CA PHE A 192 14.70 23.01 -20.90
C PHE A 192 13.47 23.38 -20.05
N ASP A 193 12.29 23.56 -20.67
CA ASP A 193 11.05 23.79 -19.91
C ASP A 193 10.58 22.49 -19.25
N LYS A 194 10.84 22.39 -17.94
CA LYS A 194 10.49 21.25 -17.11
C LYS A 194 8.99 20.92 -17.16
N ILE A 195 8.13 21.92 -17.24
CA ILE A 195 6.68 21.72 -17.23
C ILE A 195 6.23 21.01 -18.50
N SER A 196 6.69 21.47 -19.66
CA SER A 196 6.37 20.87 -20.95
C SER A 196 6.92 19.44 -21.08
N ILE A 197 8.09 19.17 -20.50
CA ILE A 197 8.69 17.82 -20.46
C ILE A 197 7.86 16.86 -19.59
N ILE A 198 7.38 17.30 -18.42
CA ILE A 198 6.64 16.45 -17.47
C ILE A 198 5.17 16.25 -17.88
N LYS A 199 4.53 17.24 -18.47
CA LYS A 199 3.08 17.23 -18.79
C LYS A 199 2.58 15.97 -19.52
N PRO A 200 3.27 15.40 -20.53
CA PRO A 200 2.86 14.14 -21.15
C PRO A 200 2.83 12.95 -20.19
N SER A 201 3.75 12.90 -19.20
CA SER A 201 3.80 11.80 -18.22
C SER A 201 2.59 11.80 -17.28
N ILE A 202 2.05 12.96 -16.95
CA ILE A 202 0.83 13.10 -16.14
C ILE A 202 -0.38 12.50 -16.88
N LYS A 203 -0.50 12.75 -18.19
CA LYS A 203 -1.58 12.22 -19.02
C LYS A 203 -1.57 10.69 -19.06
N GLU A 204 -0.39 10.09 -19.31
CA GLU A 204 -0.26 8.63 -19.34
C GLU A 204 -0.44 7.99 -17.97
N LEU A 205 0.07 8.62 -16.90
CA LEU A 205 -0.14 8.18 -15.53
C LEU A 205 -1.63 8.16 -15.17
N LYS A 206 -2.36 9.23 -15.47
CA LYS A 206 -3.82 9.32 -15.26
C LYS A 206 -4.56 8.19 -15.99
N LYS A 207 -4.22 7.94 -17.26
CA LYS A 207 -4.82 6.86 -18.07
C LYS A 207 -4.60 5.48 -17.45
N GLU A 208 -3.38 5.20 -16.99
CA GLU A 208 -3.07 3.90 -16.36
C GLU A 208 -3.74 3.76 -14.97
N THR A 209 -3.75 4.85 -14.18
CA THR A 209 -4.43 4.86 -12.88
C THR A 209 -5.92 4.54 -13.04
N ILE A 210 -6.61 5.09 -14.06
CA ILE A 210 -8.00 4.78 -14.35
C ILE A 210 -8.19 3.30 -14.66
N LYS A 211 -7.28 2.67 -15.43
CA LYS A 211 -7.35 1.23 -15.71
C LYS A 211 -7.20 0.39 -14.44
N VAL A 212 -6.26 0.76 -13.57
CA VAL A 212 -6.06 0.10 -12.28
C VAL A 212 -7.32 0.21 -11.42
N ILE A 213 -7.89 1.41 -11.29
CA ILE A 213 -9.13 1.64 -10.54
C ILE A 213 -10.28 0.78 -11.09
N LYS A 214 -10.46 0.72 -12.42
CA LYS A 214 -11.49 -0.12 -13.05
C LYS A 214 -11.24 -1.62 -12.81
N ASN A 215 -9.99 -2.04 -12.70
CA ASN A 215 -9.63 -3.44 -12.46
C ASN A 215 -9.98 -3.92 -11.06
N ILE A 216 -9.68 -3.12 -10.03
CA ILE A 216 -9.78 -3.52 -8.62
C ILE A 216 -10.86 -2.77 -7.83
N GLY A 217 -11.34 -1.64 -8.33
CA GLY A 217 -12.35 -0.81 -7.67
C GLY A 217 -13.73 -1.49 -7.62
N PRO A 218 -14.70 -0.94 -6.89
CA PRO A 218 -16.05 -1.47 -6.80
C PRO A 218 -16.69 -1.56 -8.20
N LYS A 219 -17.53 -2.59 -8.40
CA LYS A 219 -18.42 -2.59 -9.56
C LYS A 219 -19.49 -1.51 -9.33
N LYS A 220 -19.73 -0.72 -10.37
CA LYS A 220 -20.93 0.12 -10.40
C LYS A 220 -22.17 -0.73 -10.47
#